data_880d591df444824e61636b03cd001868
#
_entry.id   880d591df444824e61636b03cd001868
#
_cell.length_a   1.000
_cell.length_b   1.000
_cell.length_c   1.000
_cell.angle_alpha   90.00
_cell.angle_beta   90.00
_cell.angle_gamma   90.00
#
_symmetry.space_group_name_H-M   'P 1'
#
loop_
_entity.id
_entity.type
_entity.pdbx_description
1 polymer ?
#
loop_
_entity_poly.entity_id
_entity_poly.type
_entity_poly.pdbx_seq_one_letter_code
_entity_poly.pdbx_strand_id
1 'polypeptide(L)'
;EAAIIAMRKLPNVIMPFPGGVVRSGSKVGSKYPALFASSNDAYCPTIRGITKTELLPDTSSVLEIVIDGLTEADIRLAMRVGMQAVCKLGAKRGVQKITAGNYGGKLGQFHFKLREIMK
;
A
#
# COMPACT_ATOMS: atom_id res chain seq x y z
N GLU A 1 -0.80 2.90 -11.73
CA GLU A 1 -1.16 4.14 -12.44
C GLU A 1 -2.63 4.52 -12.24
N ALA A 2 -3.62 3.63 -12.49
CA ALA A 2 -5.05 3.92 -12.38
C ALA A 2 -5.45 4.56 -11.04
N ALA A 3 -4.97 4.01 -9.91
CA ALA A 3 -5.24 4.57 -8.59
C ALA A 3 -4.68 5.99 -8.44
N ILE A 4 -3.47 6.22 -8.91
CA ILE A 4 -2.79 7.52 -8.82
C ILE A 4 -3.53 8.58 -9.62
N ILE A 5 -3.94 8.26 -10.83
CA ILE A 5 -4.72 9.16 -11.69
C ILE A 5 -6.03 9.56 -10.97
N ALA A 6 -6.72 8.59 -10.37
CA ALA A 6 -7.96 8.84 -9.65
C ALA A 6 -7.74 9.70 -8.40
N MET A 7 -6.71 9.40 -7.60
CA MET A 7 -6.42 10.12 -6.36
C MET A 7 -5.88 11.53 -6.58
N ARG A 8 -5.15 11.78 -7.66
CA ARG A 8 -4.62 13.13 -7.99
C ARG A 8 -5.71 14.17 -8.22
N LYS A 9 -6.93 13.76 -8.47
CA LYS A 9 -8.09 14.66 -8.64
C LYS A 9 -8.65 15.15 -7.30
N LEU A 10 -8.22 14.54 -6.19
CA LEU A 10 -8.72 14.89 -4.87
C LEU A 10 -7.91 16.06 -4.28
N PRO A 11 -8.58 17.01 -3.57
CA PRO A 11 -7.87 18.01 -2.79
C PRO A 11 -7.27 17.39 -1.53
N ASN A 12 -6.34 18.11 -0.90
CA ASN A 12 -5.80 17.80 0.43
C ASN A 12 -5.02 16.47 0.54
N VAL A 13 -4.71 15.82 -0.56
CA VAL A 13 -3.89 14.61 -0.57
C VAL A 13 -2.77 14.72 -1.59
N ILE A 14 -1.63 14.14 -1.26
CA ILE A 14 -0.50 13.98 -2.18
C ILE A 14 0.06 12.55 -2.09
N MET A 15 0.64 12.09 -3.16
CA MET A 15 1.48 10.91 -3.19
C MET A 15 2.92 11.40 -3.36
N PRO A 16 3.75 11.37 -2.28
CA PRO A 16 5.02 12.10 -2.24
C PRO A 16 6.13 11.52 -3.10
N PHE A 17 6.01 10.26 -3.49
CA PHE A 17 7.05 9.62 -4.31
C PHE A 17 6.90 9.95 -5.79
N PRO A 18 8.03 10.01 -6.54
CA PRO A 18 7.98 10.25 -7.98
C PRO A 18 7.07 9.25 -8.70
N GLY A 19 6.15 9.76 -9.52
CA GLY A 19 5.14 8.93 -10.18
C GLY A 19 4.06 8.37 -9.27
N GLY A 20 4.12 8.62 -7.96
CA GLY A 20 3.13 8.21 -6.97
C GLY A 20 3.30 6.78 -6.42
N VAL A 21 4.26 6.02 -6.93
CA VAL A 21 4.48 4.62 -6.53
C VAL A 21 5.90 4.37 -6.06
N VAL A 22 6.06 3.40 -5.17
CA VAL A 22 7.34 2.79 -4.82
C VAL A 22 7.21 1.27 -4.89
N ARG A 23 8.35 0.61 -5.07
CA ARG A 23 8.40 -0.85 -4.94
C ARG A 23 8.32 -1.22 -3.46
N SER A 24 7.69 -2.36 -3.16
CA SER A 24 7.71 -2.89 -1.80
C SER A 24 9.15 -3.16 -1.35
N GLY A 25 9.37 -3.02 -0.03
CA GLY A 25 10.72 -3.03 0.53
C GLY A 25 11.51 -4.30 0.26
N SER A 26 12.81 -4.13 0.08
CA SER A 26 13.75 -5.19 -0.29
C SER A 26 14.68 -5.60 0.86
N LYS A 27 14.49 -5.07 2.07
CA LYS A 27 15.35 -5.33 3.22
C LYS A 27 14.58 -6.01 4.34
N VAL A 28 15.13 -7.12 4.83
CA VAL A 28 14.58 -7.84 5.98
C VAL A 28 14.87 -7.09 7.28
N GLY A 29 13.85 -7.01 8.15
CA GLY A 29 13.96 -6.38 9.45
C GLY A 29 13.87 -4.86 9.42
N SER A 30 14.26 -4.24 10.52
CA SER A 30 14.18 -2.80 10.70
C SER A 30 15.53 -2.20 11.02
N LYS A 31 15.81 -1.02 10.47
CA LYS A 31 16.93 -0.18 10.89
C LYS A 31 16.58 0.74 12.06
N TYR A 32 15.35 0.70 12.55
CA TYR A 32 14.87 1.50 13.68
C TYR A 32 14.50 0.59 14.84
N PRO A 33 15.08 0.76 16.06
CA PRO A 33 14.84 -0.12 17.21
C PRO A 33 13.36 -0.24 17.62
N ALA A 34 12.58 0.83 17.45
CA ALA A 34 11.18 0.86 17.84
C ALA A 34 10.24 0.21 16.83
N LEU A 35 10.72 -0.17 15.65
CA LEU A 35 9.91 -0.74 14.59
C LEU A 35 10.26 -2.22 14.36
N PHE A 36 9.24 -3.02 14.19
CA PHE A 36 9.34 -4.42 13.80
C PHE A 36 9.96 -4.59 12.40
N ALA A 37 9.60 -3.71 11.47
CA ALA A 37 10.21 -3.64 10.13
C ALA A 37 10.22 -2.19 9.66
N SER A 38 11.25 -1.81 8.90
CA SER A 38 11.34 -0.49 8.24
C SER A 38 10.95 -0.50 6.78
N SER A 39 10.56 -1.65 6.26
CA SER A 39 10.04 -1.84 4.90
C SER A 39 9.07 -3.02 4.90
N ASN A 40 8.26 -3.14 3.84
CA ASN A 40 7.30 -4.24 3.66
C ASN A 40 8.00 -5.47 3.06
N ASP A 41 8.94 -6.05 3.78
CA ASP A 41 9.71 -7.21 3.33
C ASP A 41 8.83 -8.45 3.04
N ALA A 42 7.74 -8.64 3.79
CA ALA A 42 6.78 -9.71 3.56
C ALA A 42 6.07 -9.63 2.20
N TYR A 43 6.09 -8.47 1.56
CA TYR A 43 5.47 -8.20 0.27
C TYR A 43 6.49 -7.92 -0.84
N CYS A 44 7.77 -8.23 -0.61
CA CYS A 44 8.81 -8.06 -1.61
C CYS A 44 9.08 -9.37 -2.36
N PRO A 45 8.80 -9.44 -3.68
CA PRO A 45 8.99 -10.68 -4.44
C PRO A 45 10.44 -11.17 -4.48
N THR A 46 11.40 -10.25 -4.50
CA THR A 46 12.83 -10.59 -4.66
C THR A 46 13.45 -11.26 -3.44
N ILE A 47 12.85 -11.10 -2.27
CA ILE A 47 13.37 -11.68 -1.02
C ILE A 47 12.40 -12.71 -0.39
N ARG A 48 11.44 -13.22 -1.18
CA ARG A 48 10.46 -14.17 -0.63
C ARG A 48 11.06 -15.46 -0.07
N GLY A 49 12.26 -15.83 -0.52
CA GLY A 49 12.97 -17.01 -0.03
C GLY A 49 13.73 -16.81 1.28
N ILE A 50 13.92 -15.56 1.74
CA ILE A 50 14.72 -15.24 2.94
C ILE A 50 13.91 -14.51 4.00
N THR A 51 12.64 -14.25 3.77
CA THR A 51 11.73 -13.65 4.74
C THR A 51 10.40 -14.40 4.77
N LYS A 52 9.65 -14.25 5.86
CA LYS A 52 8.28 -14.76 5.91
C LYS A 52 7.42 -13.96 4.93
N THR A 53 6.99 -14.60 3.85
CA THR A 53 6.25 -13.93 2.79
C THR A 53 4.74 -14.02 2.99
N GLU A 54 4.04 -12.93 2.67
CA GLU A 54 2.58 -12.85 2.57
C GLU A 54 2.11 -12.87 1.11
N LEU A 55 3.03 -13.07 0.17
CA LEU A 55 2.72 -13.08 -1.25
C LEU A 55 2.07 -14.39 -1.69
N LEU A 56 1.18 -14.27 -2.68
CA LEU A 56 0.68 -15.42 -3.42
C LEU A 56 1.82 -16.01 -4.28
N PRO A 57 1.82 -17.33 -4.55
CA PRO A 57 2.95 -18.00 -5.23
C PRO A 57 3.33 -17.41 -6.59
N ASP A 58 2.36 -16.93 -7.35
CA ASP A 58 2.53 -16.40 -8.70
C ASP A 58 2.61 -14.86 -8.76
N THR A 59 2.70 -14.17 -7.62
CA THR A 59 2.89 -12.73 -7.58
C THR A 59 4.29 -12.37 -8.04
N SER A 60 4.39 -11.58 -9.10
CA SER A 60 5.65 -11.15 -9.70
C SER A 60 6.05 -9.72 -9.33
N SER A 61 5.08 -8.88 -8.95
CA SER A 61 5.31 -7.47 -8.68
C SER A 61 4.38 -6.98 -7.57
N VAL A 62 4.94 -6.18 -6.66
CA VAL A 62 4.19 -5.47 -5.62
C VAL A 62 4.61 -4.02 -5.62
N LEU A 63 3.63 -3.13 -5.75
CA LEU A 63 3.82 -1.70 -5.72
C LEU A 63 3.07 -1.11 -4.54
N GLU A 64 3.65 -0.12 -3.91
CA GLU A 64 3.07 0.61 -2.79
C GLU A 64 2.72 2.02 -3.22
N ILE A 65 1.64 2.55 -2.66
CA ILE A 65 1.28 3.95 -2.76
C ILE A 65 1.26 4.50 -1.34
N VAL A 66 2.07 5.52 -1.11
CA VAL A 66 2.03 6.30 0.14
C VAL A 66 1.15 7.51 -0.11
N ILE A 67 0.24 7.77 0.79
CA ILE A 67 -0.73 8.86 0.70
C ILE A 67 -0.57 9.75 1.93
N ASP A 68 -0.23 11.01 1.70
CA ASP A 68 -0.23 12.04 2.72
C ASP A 68 -1.49 12.89 2.56
N GLY A 69 -2.20 13.14 3.63
CA GLY A 69 -3.43 13.94 3.63
C GLY A 69 -3.54 14.84 4.84
N LEU A 70 -4.33 15.88 4.72
CA LEU A 70 -4.53 16.86 5.79
C LEU A 70 -5.38 16.32 6.94
N THR A 71 -6.34 15.45 6.64
CA THR A 71 -7.24 14.86 7.63
C THR A 71 -7.39 13.36 7.42
N GLU A 72 -7.87 12.66 8.45
CA GLU A 72 -8.24 11.24 8.34
C GLU A 72 -9.27 11.00 7.23
N ALA A 73 -10.26 11.89 7.11
CA ALA A 73 -11.30 11.81 6.10
C ALA A 73 -10.72 11.91 4.68
N ASP A 74 -9.74 12.78 4.45
CA ASP A 74 -9.07 12.91 3.16
C ASP A 74 -8.33 11.63 2.78
N ILE A 75 -7.63 11.02 3.75
CA ILE A 75 -6.94 9.74 3.52
C ILE A 75 -7.94 8.63 3.21
N ARG A 76 -9.03 8.52 3.99
CA ARG A 76 -10.07 7.51 3.75
C ARG A 76 -10.68 7.64 2.35
N LEU A 77 -10.97 8.86 1.93
CA LEU A 77 -11.50 9.13 0.59
C LEU A 77 -10.49 8.74 -0.50
N ALA A 78 -9.23 9.14 -0.34
CA ALA A 78 -8.18 8.81 -1.29
C ALA A 78 -7.99 7.28 -1.41
N MET A 79 -7.94 6.56 -0.29
CA MET A 79 -7.84 5.10 -0.29
C MET A 79 -9.04 4.46 -1.00
N ARG A 80 -10.26 4.92 -0.72
CA ARG A 80 -11.47 4.41 -1.37
C ARG A 80 -11.43 4.60 -2.89
N VAL A 81 -11.14 5.81 -3.33
CA VAL A 81 -11.07 6.16 -4.75
C VAL A 81 -9.98 5.37 -5.46
N GLY A 82 -8.79 5.28 -4.85
CA GLY A 82 -7.68 4.51 -5.40
C GLY A 82 -7.99 3.01 -5.51
N MET A 83 -8.56 2.43 -4.46
CA MET A 83 -8.95 1.01 -4.47
C MET A 83 -10.03 0.72 -5.51
N GLN A 84 -11.04 1.58 -5.63
CA GLN A 84 -12.09 1.42 -6.64
C GLN A 84 -11.51 1.43 -8.05
N ALA A 85 -10.55 2.32 -8.33
CA ALA A 85 -9.88 2.40 -9.62
C ALA A 85 -9.10 1.12 -9.94
N VAL A 86 -8.41 0.54 -8.95
CA VAL A 86 -7.67 -0.72 -9.11
C VAL A 86 -8.62 -1.90 -9.27
N CYS A 87 -9.69 -1.95 -8.49
CA CYS A 87 -10.70 -3.02 -8.58
C CYS A 87 -11.37 -3.09 -9.96
N LYS A 88 -11.55 -1.95 -10.61
CA LYS A 88 -12.08 -1.91 -11.99
C LYS A 88 -11.17 -2.60 -13.00
N LEU A 89 -9.86 -2.64 -12.77
CA LEU A 89 -8.92 -3.38 -13.61
C LEU A 89 -9.12 -4.88 -13.48
N GLY A 90 -9.31 -5.36 -12.24
CA GLY A 90 -9.59 -6.75 -11.92
C GLY A 90 -8.47 -7.73 -12.22
N ALA A 91 -8.77 -9.01 -11.99
CA ALA A 91 -7.83 -10.11 -12.19
C ALA A 91 -7.34 -10.24 -13.64
N LYS A 92 -8.16 -9.91 -14.62
CA LYS A 92 -7.80 -9.95 -16.06
C LYS A 92 -6.64 -9.01 -16.41
N ARG A 93 -6.46 -7.95 -15.64
CA ARG A 93 -5.35 -6.99 -15.77
C ARG A 93 -4.21 -7.27 -14.80
N GLY A 94 -4.20 -8.45 -14.16
CA GLY A 94 -3.13 -8.89 -13.29
C GLY A 94 -3.22 -8.43 -11.84
N VAL A 95 -4.34 -7.83 -11.39
CA VAL A 95 -4.53 -7.45 -10.00
C VAL A 95 -4.88 -8.68 -9.18
N GLN A 96 -3.99 -9.10 -8.29
CA GLN A 96 -4.19 -10.28 -7.44
C GLN A 96 -4.72 -9.91 -6.05
N LYS A 97 -4.19 -8.85 -5.45
CA LYS A 97 -4.52 -8.49 -4.07
C LYS A 97 -4.24 -7.01 -3.83
N ILE A 98 -5.07 -6.40 -2.99
CA ILE A 98 -4.82 -5.07 -2.41
C ILE A 98 -4.75 -5.24 -0.90
N THR A 99 -3.77 -4.64 -0.26
CA THR A 99 -3.59 -4.69 1.18
C THR A 99 -3.13 -3.34 1.71
N ALA A 100 -3.36 -3.08 2.99
CA ALA A 100 -2.85 -1.91 3.67
C ALA A 100 -1.55 -2.24 4.40
N GLY A 101 -0.55 -1.37 4.28
CA GLY A 101 0.72 -1.48 4.98
C GLY A 101 0.61 -0.89 6.39
N ASN A 102 0.09 -1.65 7.34
CA ASN A 102 -0.14 -1.19 8.71
C ASN A 102 0.99 -1.54 9.69
N TYR A 103 2.06 -2.18 9.24
CA TYR A 103 3.21 -2.56 10.07
C TYR A 103 2.83 -3.23 11.41
N GLY A 104 1.92 -4.21 11.34
CA GLY A 104 1.40 -4.90 12.52
C GLY A 104 0.28 -4.17 13.26
N GLY A 105 -0.21 -3.05 12.70
CA GLY A 105 -1.33 -2.29 13.26
C GLY A 105 -1.01 -1.49 14.51
N LYS A 106 0.28 -1.24 14.78
CA LYS A 106 0.72 -0.54 16.00
C LYS A 106 1.41 0.80 15.73
N LEU A 107 1.55 1.17 14.46
CA LEU A 107 2.20 2.41 14.06
C LEU A 107 1.16 3.50 13.78
N GLY A 108 1.39 4.70 14.34
CA GLY A 108 0.55 5.87 14.13
C GLY A 108 -0.74 5.91 14.96
N GLN A 109 -1.42 7.03 14.90
CA GLN A 109 -2.67 7.29 15.64
C GLN A 109 -3.90 6.72 14.94
N PHE A 110 -3.88 6.66 13.61
CA PHE A 110 -5.01 6.24 12.79
C PHE A 110 -4.72 4.90 12.12
N HIS A 111 -5.72 4.03 12.14
CA HIS A 111 -5.63 2.72 11.51
C HIS A 111 -6.70 2.60 10.43
N PHE A 112 -6.27 2.33 9.20
CA PHE A 112 -7.15 2.26 8.04
C PHE A 112 -7.39 0.80 7.65
N LYS A 113 -8.58 0.33 7.96
CA LYS A 113 -9.00 -1.04 7.59
C LYS A 113 -9.72 -0.98 6.24
N LEU A 114 -9.21 -1.68 5.25
CA LEU A 114 -9.73 -1.62 3.88
C LEU A 114 -11.21 -1.98 3.80
N ARG A 115 -11.66 -2.96 4.57
CA ARG A 115 -13.08 -3.36 4.61
C ARG A 115 -14.00 -2.24 5.07
N GLU A 116 -13.54 -1.42 6.01
CA GLU A 116 -14.32 -0.29 6.52
C GLU A 116 -14.34 0.86 5.51
N ILE A 117 -13.23 1.07 4.82
CA ILE A 117 -13.09 2.13 3.81
C ILE A 117 -13.98 1.84 2.59
N MET A 118 -14.11 0.58 2.20
CA MET A 118 -14.90 0.18 1.03
C MET A 118 -16.40 0.03 1.29
N LYS A 119 -16.80 0.10 2.55
CA LYS A 119 -18.22 0.19 2.86
C LYS A 119 -18.75 1.57 2.43
#